data_3dbc91cbb1b911184f0f4e069ea577f9
#
_entry.id   3dbc91cbb1b911184f0f4e069ea577f9
#
_cell.length_a   1.000
_cell.length_b   1.000
_cell.length_c   1.000
_cell.angle_alpha   90.00
_cell.angle_beta   90.00
_cell.angle_gamma   90.00
#
_symmetry.space_group_name_H-M   'P 1'
#
loop_
_entity.id
_entity.type
_entity.pdbx_description
1 polymer ?
#
loop_
_entity_poly.entity_id
_entity_poly.type
_entity_poly.pdbx_seq_one_letter_code
_entity_poly.pdbx_strand_id
1 'polypeptide(L)'
;MTELSDDIFAELRKIDTPTITNVVATYPKNPLCLGLYNPWTENWYTDTSIRCLYPELGPTVGYAVTCVYGMPDPNYSGRLSFMDVLDALEAMKKPTILVIQQKWPDEIMKKAGLAGEMMVSSMMAVGCIGMLSNGPSRDVDAIRKLKFQYMLGGVTAGHGEMAVQSINVPVSVGGMDVAPGELIHMDENGAVKFPAHHAPAVVKNAQAMLDDEARRLVMIRKAKTAAEVRAANSGGAYTQKKA
;
A
#
# COMPACT_ATOMS: atom_id res chain seq x y z
N MET A 1 20.52 -7.27 -1.45
CA MET A 1 19.17 -7.69 -1.93
C MET A 1 19.15 -7.53 -3.44
N THR A 2 18.77 -8.58 -4.18
CA THR A 2 18.64 -8.53 -5.64
C THR A 2 17.53 -7.54 -6.01
N GLU A 3 17.75 -6.72 -7.03
CA GLU A 3 16.75 -5.80 -7.57
C GLU A 3 15.67 -6.63 -8.30
N LEU A 4 14.40 -6.26 -8.10
CA LEU A 4 13.30 -6.87 -8.82
C LEU A 4 13.29 -6.35 -10.26
N SER A 5 12.94 -7.22 -11.21
CA SER A 5 12.80 -6.81 -12.60
C SER A 5 11.51 -6.00 -12.83
N ASP A 6 11.51 -5.17 -13.88
CA ASP A 6 10.32 -4.42 -14.31
C ASP A 6 9.12 -5.34 -14.61
N ASP A 7 9.37 -6.56 -15.07
CA ASP A 7 8.33 -7.56 -15.32
C ASP A 7 7.57 -7.95 -14.05
N ILE A 8 8.25 -8.07 -12.91
CA ILE A 8 7.60 -8.37 -11.62
C ILE A 8 6.66 -7.23 -11.22
N PHE A 9 7.10 -5.97 -11.38
CA PHE A 9 6.25 -4.81 -11.11
C PHE A 9 5.06 -4.74 -12.09
N ALA A 10 5.27 -5.07 -13.37
CA ALA A 10 4.21 -5.11 -14.36
C ALA A 10 3.16 -6.18 -14.02
N GLU A 11 3.58 -7.36 -13.58
CA GLU A 11 2.65 -8.41 -13.14
C GLU A 11 1.90 -8.03 -11.85
N LEU A 12 2.60 -7.48 -10.85
CA LEU A 12 1.95 -7.02 -9.61
C LEU A 12 0.86 -5.97 -9.87
N ARG A 13 1.06 -5.06 -10.83
CA ARG A 13 0.05 -4.05 -11.21
C ARG A 13 -1.20 -4.60 -11.87
N LYS A 14 -1.21 -5.86 -12.31
CA LYS A 14 -2.39 -6.54 -12.88
C LYS A 14 -3.25 -7.21 -11.81
N ILE A 15 -2.77 -7.29 -10.58
CA ILE A 15 -3.38 -8.01 -9.47
C ILE A 15 -3.94 -6.97 -8.49
N ASP A 16 -5.15 -7.19 -7.98
CA ASP A 16 -5.73 -6.33 -6.96
C ASP A 16 -5.13 -6.56 -5.57
N THR A 17 -5.20 -5.54 -4.72
CA THR A 17 -4.67 -5.61 -3.36
C THR A 17 -5.31 -6.72 -2.51
N PRO A 18 -6.63 -6.99 -2.57
CA PRO A 18 -7.23 -8.13 -1.88
C PRO A 18 -6.61 -9.48 -2.24
N THR A 19 -6.31 -9.72 -3.51
CA THR A 19 -5.65 -10.97 -3.93
C THR A 19 -4.23 -11.05 -3.36
N ILE A 20 -3.48 -9.94 -3.36
CA ILE A 20 -2.16 -9.89 -2.71
C ILE A 20 -2.26 -10.21 -1.22
N THR A 21 -3.25 -9.61 -0.50
CA THR A 21 -3.45 -9.91 0.93
C THR A 21 -3.73 -11.40 1.16
N ASN A 22 -4.55 -12.02 0.33
CA ASN A 22 -4.84 -13.45 0.42
C ASN A 22 -3.57 -14.31 0.29
N VAL A 23 -2.66 -13.94 -0.60
CA VAL A 23 -1.42 -14.68 -0.83
C VAL A 23 -0.41 -14.53 0.30
N VAL A 24 -0.24 -13.33 0.85
CA VAL A 24 0.78 -13.08 1.90
C VAL A 24 0.31 -13.53 3.29
N ALA A 25 -0.99 -13.71 3.49
CA ALA A 25 -1.58 -14.12 4.76
C ALA A 25 -1.21 -15.58 5.15
N THR A 26 -1.45 -15.87 6.43
CA THR A 26 -1.34 -17.22 6.98
C THR A 26 -2.72 -17.87 7.03
N TYR A 27 -3.02 -18.72 6.03
CA TYR A 27 -4.19 -19.59 6.02
C TYR A 27 -3.74 -21.05 5.93
N PRO A 28 -3.69 -21.78 7.06
CA PRO A 28 -2.98 -23.07 7.17
C PRO A 28 -3.38 -24.17 6.17
N LYS A 29 -4.57 -24.07 5.59
CA LYS A 29 -5.08 -25.08 4.63
C LYS A 29 -5.02 -24.62 3.18
N ASN A 30 -4.46 -23.45 2.90
CA ASN A 30 -4.35 -22.92 1.56
C ASN A 30 -2.88 -22.96 1.07
N PRO A 31 -2.54 -23.84 0.13
CA PRO A 31 -1.17 -23.99 -0.35
C PRO A 31 -0.66 -22.77 -1.17
N LEU A 32 -1.55 -21.88 -1.58
CA LEU A 32 -1.19 -20.64 -2.30
C LEU A 32 -0.83 -19.50 -1.34
N CYS A 33 -1.08 -19.65 -0.04
CA CYS A 33 -0.70 -18.66 0.97
C CYS A 33 0.76 -18.85 1.38
N LEU A 34 1.48 -17.74 1.49
CA LEU A 34 2.89 -17.74 1.85
C LEU A 34 3.12 -17.78 3.36
N GLY A 35 2.10 -17.52 4.17
CA GLY A 35 2.18 -17.56 5.62
C GLY A 35 3.08 -16.47 6.22
N LEU A 36 3.16 -15.29 5.59
CA LEU A 36 4.03 -14.21 6.05
C LEU A 36 3.45 -13.48 7.26
N TYR A 37 2.13 -13.36 7.33
CA TYR A 37 1.45 -12.56 8.35
C TYR A 37 0.22 -13.28 8.90
N ASN A 38 0.02 -13.16 10.22
CA ASN A 38 -1.20 -13.63 10.84
C ASN A 38 -2.32 -12.57 10.66
N PRO A 39 -3.49 -12.94 10.11
CA PRO A 39 -4.50 -11.97 9.68
C PRO A 39 -5.01 -10.99 10.75
N TRP A 40 -5.09 -11.35 12.01
CA TRP A 40 -5.74 -10.50 13.02
C TRP A 40 -4.81 -10.02 14.14
N THR A 41 -3.56 -10.46 14.12
CA THR A 41 -2.61 -10.19 15.21
C THR A 41 -1.39 -9.40 14.76
N GLU A 42 -1.26 -9.12 13.46
CA GLU A 42 -0.15 -8.36 12.88
C GLU A 42 -0.67 -7.23 11.99
N ASN A 43 0.09 -6.13 11.94
CA ASN A 43 -0.26 -4.89 11.24
C ASN A 43 0.39 -4.86 9.86
N TRP A 44 -0.21 -5.47 8.85
CA TRP A 44 0.40 -5.64 7.53
C TRP A 44 -0.45 -5.13 6.35
N TYR A 45 -1.64 -4.61 6.63
CA TYR A 45 -2.51 -3.91 5.68
C TYR A 45 -3.21 -2.74 6.35
N THR A 46 -3.67 -1.76 5.55
CA THR A 46 -4.34 -0.57 6.08
C THR A 46 -5.78 -0.86 6.50
N ASP A 47 -6.22 -0.14 7.52
CA ASP A 47 -7.62 -0.09 7.94
C ASP A 47 -8.44 0.90 7.08
N THR A 48 -9.72 1.06 7.43
CA THR A 48 -10.67 1.90 6.70
C THR A 48 -10.43 3.41 6.86
N SER A 49 -9.46 3.84 7.66
CA SER A 49 -9.09 5.25 7.79
C SER A 49 -8.34 5.80 6.58
N ILE A 50 -7.73 4.91 5.78
CA ILE A 50 -7.01 5.27 4.57
C ILE A 50 -7.94 5.18 3.35
N ARG A 51 -7.86 6.17 2.46
CA ARG A 51 -8.67 6.27 1.24
C ARG A 51 -7.78 6.40 0.01
N CYS A 52 -8.10 5.65 -1.03
CA CYS A 52 -7.56 5.84 -2.36
C CYS A 52 -8.28 7.02 -3.02
N LEU A 53 -7.51 8.03 -3.47
CA LEU A 53 -8.11 9.20 -4.10
C LEU A 53 -8.25 9.06 -5.62
N TYR A 54 -7.49 8.16 -6.24
CA TYR A 54 -7.47 7.98 -7.70
C TYR A 54 -7.59 6.50 -8.07
N PRO A 55 -8.77 5.88 -7.83
CA PRO A 55 -8.99 4.47 -8.15
C PRO A 55 -8.83 4.17 -9.65
N GLU A 56 -9.01 5.18 -10.50
CA GLU A 56 -8.82 5.07 -11.94
C GLU A 56 -7.37 4.79 -12.37
N LEU A 57 -6.39 5.00 -11.49
CA LEU A 57 -4.99 4.66 -11.77
C LEU A 57 -4.69 3.16 -11.62
N GLY A 58 -5.60 2.43 -10.96
CA GLY A 58 -5.41 1.01 -10.66
C GLY A 58 -4.31 0.73 -9.63
N PRO A 59 -3.89 -0.54 -9.51
CA PRO A 59 -2.89 -0.93 -8.55
C PRO A 59 -1.54 -0.24 -8.76
N THR A 60 -1.00 0.29 -7.68
CA THR A 60 0.31 0.95 -7.63
C THR A 60 1.21 0.17 -6.68
N VAL A 61 2.46 -0.13 -7.11
CA VAL A 61 3.41 -0.90 -6.32
C VAL A 61 4.81 -0.31 -6.39
N GLY A 62 5.49 -0.23 -5.24
CA GLY A 62 6.84 0.32 -5.14
C GLY A 62 7.50 0.03 -3.80
N TYR A 63 8.80 0.31 -3.72
CA TYR A 63 9.58 0.20 -2.49
C TYR A 63 9.21 1.35 -1.54
N ALA A 64 8.99 1.03 -0.28
CA ALA A 64 8.69 2.00 0.74
C ALA A 64 9.93 2.84 1.10
N VAL A 65 9.82 4.14 0.97
CA VAL A 65 10.62 5.12 1.70
C VAL A 65 9.74 5.68 2.81
N THR A 66 10.21 5.65 4.03
CA THR A 66 9.39 6.00 5.19
C THR A 66 9.88 7.28 5.85
N CYS A 67 8.97 8.11 6.31
CA CYS A 67 9.30 9.29 7.10
C CYS A 67 8.21 9.63 8.12
N VAL A 68 8.60 10.41 9.11
CA VAL A 68 7.71 10.97 10.12
C VAL A 68 7.68 12.48 9.98
N TYR A 69 6.50 13.04 9.84
CA TYR A 69 6.24 14.47 9.92
C TYR A 69 5.47 14.80 11.20
N GLY A 70 5.75 15.97 11.76
CA GLY A 70 5.07 16.44 12.96
C GLY A 70 5.23 17.94 13.17
N MET A 71 4.85 18.40 14.35
CA MET A 71 5.04 19.78 14.76
C MET A 71 6.52 20.18 14.74
N PRO A 72 6.84 21.45 14.36
CA PRO A 72 8.17 21.98 14.60
C PRO A 72 8.56 21.84 16.07
N ASP A 73 9.74 21.30 16.30
CA ASP A 73 10.31 21.09 17.63
C ASP A 73 11.79 21.47 17.59
N PRO A 74 12.32 22.24 18.55
CA PRO A 74 13.74 22.60 18.60
C PRO A 74 14.71 21.42 18.53
N ASN A 75 14.24 20.22 18.92
CA ASN A 75 15.04 19.00 18.83
C ASN A 75 15.15 18.43 17.40
N TYR A 76 14.18 18.74 16.54
CA TYR A 76 14.07 18.24 15.17
C TYR A 76 14.19 19.34 14.11
N SER A 77 13.64 20.51 14.39
CA SER A 77 13.62 21.64 13.45
C SER A 77 15.03 22.05 13.03
N GLY A 78 15.22 22.19 11.72
CA GLY A 78 16.50 22.55 11.10
C GLY A 78 17.54 21.42 11.00
N ARG A 79 17.21 20.19 11.42
CA ARG A 79 18.08 19.03 11.25
C ARG A 79 17.77 18.20 10.02
N LEU A 80 16.47 18.04 9.72
CA LEU A 80 15.98 17.34 8.53
C LEU A 80 15.00 18.23 7.78
N SER A 81 15.01 18.13 6.48
CA SER A 81 14.17 18.89 5.57
C SER A 81 13.47 17.98 4.56
N PHE A 82 12.60 18.54 3.75
CA PHE A 82 12.02 17.81 2.62
C PHE A 82 13.10 17.41 1.59
N MET A 83 14.21 18.14 1.48
CA MET A 83 15.31 17.74 0.58
C MET A 83 15.93 16.42 1.03
N ASP A 84 16.11 16.18 2.33
CA ASP A 84 16.61 14.90 2.84
C ASP A 84 15.64 13.74 2.56
N VAL A 85 14.33 14.01 2.48
CA VAL A 85 13.34 13.01 2.01
C VAL A 85 13.53 12.71 0.52
N LEU A 86 13.81 13.72 -0.31
CA LEU A 86 14.13 13.52 -1.74
C LEU A 86 15.40 12.71 -1.92
N ASP A 87 16.45 12.98 -1.15
CA ASP A 87 17.69 12.20 -1.16
C ASP A 87 17.44 10.73 -0.81
N ALA A 88 16.59 10.47 0.19
CA ALA A 88 16.20 9.11 0.55
C ALA A 88 15.37 8.41 -0.54
N LEU A 89 14.46 9.15 -1.20
CA LEU A 89 13.71 8.65 -2.35
C LEU A 89 14.66 8.35 -3.52
N GLU A 90 15.62 9.23 -3.83
CA GLU A 90 16.57 9.02 -4.92
C GLU A 90 17.46 7.79 -4.68
N ALA A 91 17.94 7.61 -3.46
CA ALA A 91 18.81 6.50 -3.06
C ALA A 91 18.11 5.13 -3.05
N MET A 92 16.78 5.09 -2.90
CA MET A 92 16.01 3.85 -2.88
C MET A 92 15.85 3.28 -4.29
N LYS A 93 15.76 1.94 -4.39
CA LYS A 93 15.39 1.23 -5.63
C LYS A 93 14.03 1.70 -6.14
N LYS A 94 13.90 1.68 -7.47
CA LYS A 94 12.68 2.17 -8.14
C LYS A 94 11.74 1.03 -8.55
N PRO A 95 10.44 1.32 -8.69
CA PRO A 95 9.76 2.58 -8.31
C PRO A 95 9.62 2.72 -6.78
N THR A 96 9.44 3.96 -6.27
CA THR A 96 9.25 4.20 -4.84
C THR A 96 7.84 4.67 -4.49
N ILE A 97 7.42 4.39 -3.26
CA ILE A 97 6.23 4.95 -2.61
C ILE A 97 6.69 5.61 -1.31
N LEU A 98 6.33 6.88 -1.12
CA LEU A 98 6.60 7.58 0.14
C LEU A 98 5.53 7.23 1.17
N VAL A 99 5.93 6.63 2.29
CA VAL A 99 5.04 6.27 3.41
C VAL A 99 5.27 7.24 4.55
N ILE A 100 4.27 8.06 4.84
CA ILE A 100 4.38 9.15 5.80
C ILE A 100 3.51 8.88 7.03
N GLN A 101 4.14 8.74 8.18
CA GLN A 101 3.45 8.85 9.46
C GLN A 101 3.38 10.32 9.87
N GLN A 102 2.19 10.89 9.84
CA GLN A 102 1.94 12.22 10.39
C GLN A 102 1.67 12.10 11.89
N LYS A 103 2.47 12.77 12.72
CA LYS A 103 2.35 12.83 14.19
C LYS A 103 1.92 14.23 14.62
N TRP A 104 0.64 14.48 14.57
CA TRP A 104 0.02 15.73 15.01
C TRP A 104 -0.86 15.48 16.23
N PRO A 105 -1.07 16.50 17.09
CA PRO A 105 -2.21 16.52 17.99
C PRO A 105 -3.52 16.33 17.20
N ASP A 106 -4.51 15.66 17.79
CA ASP A 106 -5.76 15.29 17.11
C ASP A 106 -6.51 16.48 16.51
N GLU A 107 -6.43 17.63 17.18
CA GLU A 107 -7.08 18.88 16.72
C GLU A 107 -6.41 19.45 15.46
N ILE A 108 -5.13 19.16 15.26
CA ILE A 108 -4.34 19.64 14.12
C ILE A 108 -4.38 18.64 12.98
N MET A 109 -4.38 17.34 13.27
CA MET A 109 -4.29 16.25 12.27
C MET A 109 -5.25 16.49 11.09
N LYS A 110 -6.49 16.83 11.36
CA LYS A 110 -7.52 17.03 10.31
C LYS A 110 -7.34 18.29 9.47
N LYS A 111 -6.41 19.18 9.86
CA LYS A 111 -6.12 20.45 9.18
C LYS A 111 -4.73 20.50 8.56
N ALA A 112 -3.88 19.51 8.80
CA ALA A 112 -2.50 19.49 8.38
C ALA A 112 -2.35 18.84 6.99
N GLY A 113 -2.79 19.52 5.95
CA GLY A 113 -2.60 19.08 4.56
C GLY A 113 -1.13 19.13 4.19
N LEU A 114 -0.46 17.97 4.17
CA LEU A 114 1.01 17.92 4.09
C LEU A 114 1.53 18.17 2.68
N ALA A 115 1.20 17.32 1.74
CA ALA A 115 1.77 17.37 0.39
C ALA A 115 0.81 18.02 -0.61
N GLY A 116 1.34 18.92 -1.43
CA GLY A 116 0.67 19.52 -2.56
C GLY A 116 1.46 19.29 -3.85
N GLU A 117 1.06 19.94 -4.94
CA GLU A 117 1.60 19.75 -6.30
C GLU A 117 3.12 19.92 -6.38
N MET A 118 3.69 20.94 -5.72
CA MET A 118 5.14 21.19 -5.73
C MET A 118 5.91 20.04 -5.07
N MET A 119 5.47 19.55 -3.92
CA MET A 119 6.12 18.42 -3.26
C MET A 119 5.99 17.14 -4.09
N VAL A 120 4.81 16.86 -4.63
CA VAL A 120 4.59 15.67 -5.47
C VAL A 120 5.42 15.72 -6.73
N SER A 121 5.48 16.85 -7.42
CA SER A 121 6.32 17.02 -8.63
C SER A 121 7.80 16.78 -8.31
N SER A 122 8.28 17.25 -7.16
CA SER A 122 9.65 17.01 -6.71
C SER A 122 9.90 15.52 -6.41
N MET A 123 8.97 14.85 -5.75
CA MET A 123 9.05 13.41 -5.48
C MET A 123 9.06 12.58 -6.78
N MET A 124 8.21 12.95 -7.74
CA MET A 124 8.17 12.29 -9.06
C MET A 124 9.48 12.43 -9.82
N ALA A 125 10.13 13.58 -9.73
CA ALA A 125 11.43 13.83 -10.39
C ALA A 125 12.52 12.84 -9.95
N VAL A 126 12.40 12.29 -8.73
CA VAL A 126 13.33 11.27 -8.18
C VAL A 126 12.73 9.85 -8.18
N GLY A 127 11.68 9.60 -8.96
CA GLY A 127 11.12 8.28 -9.23
C GLY A 127 10.10 7.76 -8.20
N CYS A 128 9.49 8.65 -7.42
CA CYS A 128 8.36 8.32 -6.57
C CYS A 128 7.06 8.32 -7.38
N ILE A 129 6.22 7.30 -7.21
CA ILE A 129 4.99 7.12 -8.01
C ILE A 129 3.71 7.17 -7.16
N GLY A 130 3.82 7.29 -5.87
CA GLY A 130 2.67 7.35 -4.98
C GLY A 130 3.05 7.68 -3.54
N MET A 131 2.04 8.05 -2.77
CA MET A 131 2.19 8.38 -1.35
C MET A 131 1.09 7.72 -0.53
N LEU A 132 1.48 7.17 0.61
CA LEU A 132 0.60 6.62 1.63
C LEU A 132 0.79 7.41 2.93
N SER A 133 -0.30 7.96 3.49
CA SER A 133 -0.23 8.76 4.71
C SER A 133 -1.47 8.62 5.59
N ASN A 134 -1.30 8.58 6.91
CA ASN A 134 -2.41 8.59 7.89
C ASN A 134 -3.05 9.98 8.07
N GLY A 135 -2.42 11.02 7.55
CA GLY A 135 -2.96 12.37 7.58
C GLY A 135 -3.47 12.85 6.21
N PRO A 136 -4.06 14.06 6.17
CA PRO A 136 -4.56 14.64 4.94
C PRO A 136 -3.44 15.21 4.05
N SER A 137 -3.79 15.39 2.79
CA SER A 137 -3.02 16.15 1.80
C SER A 137 -3.93 17.13 1.05
N ARG A 138 -3.45 17.76 -0.03
CA ARG A 138 -4.19 18.78 -0.78
C ARG A 138 -3.88 18.71 -2.29
N ASP A 139 -4.40 19.67 -3.06
CA ASP A 139 -4.18 19.85 -4.50
C ASP A 139 -4.62 18.64 -5.35
N VAL A 140 -5.72 17.99 -4.93
CA VAL A 140 -6.16 16.70 -5.50
C VAL A 140 -6.38 16.71 -7.01
N ASP A 141 -6.87 17.82 -7.59
CA ASP A 141 -7.11 17.93 -9.04
C ASP A 141 -5.80 18.06 -9.83
N ALA A 142 -4.81 18.75 -9.29
CA ALA A 142 -3.49 18.87 -9.90
C ALA A 142 -2.76 17.53 -9.85
N ILE A 143 -2.79 16.86 -8.71
CA ILE A 143 -2.13 15.57 -8.51
C ILE A 143 -2.74 14.47 -9.38
N ARG A 144 -4.07 14.47 -9.58
CA ARG A 144 -4.75 13.55 -10.51
C ARG A 144 -4.18 13.64 -11.93
N LYS A 145 -3.92 14.86 -12.41
CA LYS A 145 -3.32 15.09 -13.74
C LYS A 145 -1.90 14.56 -13.86
N LEU A 146 -1.15 14.57 -12.76
CA LEU A 146 0.19 13.99 -12.67
C LEU A 146 0.19 12.45 -12.65
N LYS A 147 -0.98 11.81 -12.46
CA LYS A 147 -1.11 10.35 -12.32
C LYS A 147 -0.29 9.78 -11.16
N PHE A 148 -0.17 10.54 -10.08
CA PHE A 148 0.50 10.12 -8.85
C PHE A 148 -0.52 9.58 -7.86
N GLN A 149 -0.35 8.36 -7.37
CA GLN A 149 -1.34 7.74 -6.50
C GLN A 149 -1.31 8.32 -5.09
N TYR A 150 -2.47 8.78 -4.61
CA TYR A 150 -2.69 9.23 -3.24
C TYR A 150 -3.52 8.22 -2.43
N MET A 151 -2.92 7.69 -1.35
CA MET A 151 -3.58 6.91 -0.32
C MET A 151 -3.51 7.69 1.00
N LEU A 152 -4.61 8.30 1.43
CA LEU A 152 -4.59 9.33 2.47
C LEU A 152 -5.66 9.12 3.54
N GLY A 153 -5.37 9.62 4.75
CA GLY A 153 -6.38 9.78 5.81
C GLY A 153 -7.42 10.88 5.54
N GLY A 154 -7.22 11.69 4.49
CA GLY A 154 -8.18 12.73 4.11
C GLY A 154 -7.61 13.78 3.17
N VAL A 155 -8.44 14.81 2.92
CA VAL A 155 -8.09 15.98 2.12
C VAL A 155 -8.45 17.24 2.90
N THR A 156 -7.58 18.26 2.88
CA THR A 156 -7.84 19.56 3.50
C THR A 156 -7.20 20.68 2.68
N ALA A 157 -7.76 21.89 2.77
CA ALA A 157 -7.31 23.02 1.95
C ALA A 157 -5.99 23.65 2.42
N GLY A 158 -5.69 23.57 3.71
CA GLY A 158 -4.59 24.31 4.32
C GLY A 158 -3.59 23.43 5.06
N HIS A 159 -2.50 24.05 5.47
CA HIS A 159 -1.50 23.47 6.36
C HIS A 159 -0.93 24.55 7.29
N GLY A 160 -0.23 24.14 8.33
CA GLY A 160 0.59 24.99 9.17
C GLY A 160 2.07 24.70 9.00
N GLU A 161 2.86 25.16 9.95
CA GLU A 161 4.28 24.77 10.02
C GLU A 161 4.41 23.27 10.27
N MET A 162 5.41 22.65 9.63
CA MET A 162 5.68 21.23 9.75
C MET A 162 7.18 20.95 9.73
N ALA A 163 7.58 19.87 10.36
CA ALA A 163 8.96 19.42 10.41
C ALA A 163 9.07 17.94 10.05
N VAL A 164 10.12 17.59 9.31
CA VAL A 164 10.56 16.20 9.17
C VAL A 164 11.25 15.79 10.46
N GLN A 165 10.70 14.80 11.15
CA GLN A 165 11.24 14.32 12.42
C GLN A 165 12.21 13.15 12.24
N SER A 166 11.94 12.27 11.27
CA SER A 166 12.81 11.14 10.94
C SER A 166 12.55 10.61 9.53
N ILE A 167 13.56 9.96 8.96
CA ILE A 167 13.54 9.37 7.61
C ILE A 167 14.11 7.96 7.69
N ASN A 168 13.59 7.04 6.88
CA ASN A 168 14.00 5.64 6.82
C ASN A 168 13.95 4.93 8.19
N VAL A 169 12.90 5.20 8.95
CA VAL A 169 12.56 4.52 10.20
C VAL A 169 11.26 3.72 10.02
N PRO A 170 11.01 2.68 10.82
CA PRO A 170 9.70 2.04 10.83
C PRO A 170 8.60 3.03 11.19
N VAL A 171 7.48 2.98 10.47
CA VAL A 171 6.31 3.85 10.66
C VAL A 171 5.03 3.03 10.74
N SER A 172 3.99 3.61 11.36
CA SER A 172 2.65 3.03 11.37
C SER A 172 1.66 3.98 10.69
N VAL A 173 0.95 3.49 9.68
CA VAL A 173 0.03 4.27 8.85
C VAL A 173 -1.28 3.51 8.63
N GLY A 174 -2.39 4.02 9.16
CA GLY A 174 -3.69 3.39 9.01
C GLY A 174 -3.70 1.93 9.48
N GLY A 175 -3.11 1.64 10.63
CA GLY A 175 -3.01 0.28 11.18
C GLY A 175 -1.97 -0.62 10.52
N MET A 176 -1.23 -0.15 9.51
CA MET A 176 -0.17 -0.91 8.86
C MET A 176 1.21 -0.43 9.31
N ASP A 177 2.03 -1.33 9.83
CA ASP A 177 3.43 -1.07 10.21
C ASP A 177 4.35 -1.33 9.02
N VAL A 178 5.16 -0.35 8.63
CA VAL A 178 6.01 -0.39 7.43
C VAL A 178 7.45 -0.14 7.79
N ALA A 179 8.33 -1.05 7.38
CA ALA A 179 9.77 -0.84 7.41
C ALA A 179 10.28 -0.30 6.06
N PRO A 180 11.36 0.50 6.05
CA PRO A 180 11.99 0.97 4.82
C PRO A 180 12.39 -0.20 3.90
N GLY A 181 12.12 -0.08 2.60
CA GLY A 181 12.48 -1.09 1.60
C GLY A 181 11.51 -2.27 1.47
N GLU A 182 10.46 -2.36 2.27
CA GLU A 182 9.35 -3.27 1.99
C GLU A 182 8.62 -2.84 0.72
N LEU A 183 7.97 -3.78 0.02
CA LEU A 183 7.04 -3.42 -1.05
C LEU A 183 5.69 -3.01 -0.47
N ILE A 184 5.18 -1.91 -0.99
CA ILE A 184 3.80 -1.48 -0.80
C ILE A 184 3.05 -1.77 -2.09
N HIS A 185 1.93 -2.47 -1.97
CA HIS A 185 0.96 -2.66 -3.04
C HIS A 185 -0.34 -2.00 -2.59
N MET A 186 -0.92 -1.12 -3.41
CA MET A 186 -2.08 -0.32 -3.01
C MET A 186 -2.99 -0.04 -4.20
N ASP A 187 -4.31 -0.10 -3.94
CA ASP A 187 -5.38 0.24 -4.87
C ASP A 187 -6.61 0.80 -4.14
N GLU A 188 -7.77 0.79 -4.79
CA GLU A 188 -9.02 1.31 -4.20
C GLU A 188 -9.46 0.57 -2.92
N ASN A 189 -8.95 -0.63 -2.66
CA ASN A 189 -9.30 -1.42 -1.49
C ASN A 189 -8.43 -1.11 -0.26
N GLY A 190 -7.31 -0.39 -0.45
CA GLY A 190 -6.35 -0.07 0.59
C GLY A 190 -4.92 -0.39 0.19
N ALA A 191 -4.06 -0.58 1.17
CA ALA A 191 -2.66 -0.94 0.94
C ALA A 191 -2.24 -2.16 1.77
N VAL A 192 -1.33 -2.93 1.24
CA VAL A 192 -0.68 -4.08 1.87
C VAL A 192 0.83 -3.96 1.69
N LYS A 193 1.57 -4.49 2.65
CA LYS A 193 3.03 -4.58 2.57
C LYS A 193 3.49 -6.03 2.50
N PHE A 194 4.68 -6.25 1.95
CA PHE A 194 5.40 -7.52 2.07
C PHE A 194 6.89 -7.34 1.74
N PRO A 195 7.78 -8.24 2.23
CA PRO A 195 9.20 -8.17 1.92
C PRO A 195 9.46 -8.40 0.43
N ALA A 196 10.28 -7.54 -0.18
CA ALA A 196 10.50 -7.51 -1.63
C ALA A 196 10.97 -8.86 -2.22
N HIS A 197 11.75 -9.64 -1.47
CA HIS A 197 12.24 -10.94 -1.96
C HIS A 197 11.13 -11.99 -2.16
N HIS A 198 9.94 -11.79 -1.62
CA HIS A 198 8.78 -12.65 -1.85
C HIS A 198 8.00 -12.30 -3.13
N ALA A 199 8.29 -11.18 -3.80
CA ALA A 199 7.50 -10.71 -4.95
C ALA A 199 7.31 -11.75 -6.07
N PRO A 200 8.33 -12.53 -6.49
CA PRO A 200 8.13 -13.57 -7.49
C PRO A 200 7.15 -14.68 -7.05
N ALA A 201 7.21 -15.07 -5.77
CA ALA A 201 6.27 -16.05 -5.21
C ALA A 201 4.86 -15.48 -5.07
N VAL A 202 4.75 -14.21 -4.70
CA VAL A 202 3.46 -13.50 -4.63
C VAL A 202 2.80 -13.47 -6.00
N VAL A 203 3.49 -13.04 -7.06
CA VAL A 203 2.97 -13.01 -8.44
C VAL A 203 2.49 -14.41 -8.86
N LYS A 204 3.35 -15.43 -8.70
CA LYS A 204 3.01 -16.82 -9.07
C LYS A 204 1.75 -17.32 -8.37
N ASN A 205 1.67 -17.15 -7.06
CA ASN A 205 0.57 -17.67 -6.27
C ASN A 205 -0.72 -16.87 -6.47
N ALA A 206 -0.62 -15.54 -6.66
CA ALA A 206 -1.76 -14.70 -6.98
C ALA A 206 -2.38 -15.05 -8.33
N GLN A 207 -1.56 -15.27 -9.36
CA GLN A 207 -2.06 -15.72 -10.65
C GLN A 207 -2.79 -17.07 -10.55
N ALA A 208 -2.21 -18.04 -9.84
CA ALA A 208 -2.84 -19.34 -9.62
C ALA A 208 -4.17 -19.21 -8.85
N MET A 209 -4.26 -18.27 -7.90
CA MET A 209 -5.48 -17.99 -7.15
C MET A 209 -6.56 -17.38 -8.05
N LEU A 210 -6.22 -16.37 -8.85
CA LEU A 210 -7.13 -15.74 -9.82
C LEU A 210 -7.65 -16.75 -10.85
N ASP A 211 -6.79 -17.64 -11.35
CA ASP A 211 -7.19 -18.70 -12.31
C ASP A 211 -8.17 -19.70 -11.68
N ASP A 212 -7.96 -20.07 -10.42
CA ASP A 212 -8.89 -20.95 -9.69
C ASP A 212 -10.22 -20.26 -9.42
N GLU A 213 -10.20 -19.02 -8.98
CA GLU A 213 -11.40 -18.20 -8.73
C GLU A 213 -12.19 -17.97 -10.02
N ALA A 214 -11.53 -17.65 -11.13
CA ALA A 214 -12.19 -17.44 -12.42
C ALA A 214 -12.97 -18.70 -12.87
N ARG A 215 -12.37 -19.89 -12.72
CA ARG A 215 -13.04 -21.16 -13.02
C ARG A 215 -14.28 -21.38 -12.16
N ARG A 216 -14.17 -21.14 -10.85
CA ARG A 216 -15.29 -21.30 -9.90
C ARG A 216 -16.40 -20.29 -10.12
N LEU A 217 -16.06 -19.02 -10.41
CA LEU A 217 -17.02 -17.97 -10.71
C LEU A 217 -17.88 -18.31 -11.93
N VAL A 218 -17.34 -18.94 -12.98
CA VAL A 218 -18.14 -19.40 -14.12
C VAL A 218 -19.21 -20.41 -13.70
N MET A 219 -18.89 -21.34 -12.79
CA MET A 219 -19.84 -22.33 -12.28
C MET A 219 -20.86 -21.67 -11.33
N ILE A 220 -20.42 -20.81 -10.42
CA ILE A 220 -21.27 -20.09 -9.46
C ILE A 220 -22.29 -19.22 -10.17
N ARG A 221 -21.89 -18.48 -11.22
CA ARG A 221 -22.79 -17.61 -11.99
C ARG A 221 -23.88 -18.39 -12.74
N LYS A 222 -23.70 -19.68 -13.01
CA LYS A 222 -24.68 -20.57 -13.63
C LYS A 222 -25.57 -21.30 -12.61
N ALA A 223 -25.13 -21.38 -11.35
CA ALA A 223 -25.82 -22.06 -10.29
C ALA A 223 -27.16 -21.39 -9.94
N LYS A 224 -28.18 -22.21 -9.69
CA LYS A 224 -29.52 -21.77 -9.30
C LYS A 224 -29.93 -22.30 -7.92
N THR A 225 -29.14 -23.17 -7.36
CA THR A 225 -29.38 -23.79 -6.04
C THR A 225 -28.15 -23.70 -5.14
N ALA A 226 -28.38 -23.71 -3.83
CA ALA A 226 -27.29 -23.75 -2.85
C ALA A 226 -26.43 -25.02 -2.98
N ALA A 227 -26.99 -26.12 -3.46
CA ALA A 227 -26.26 -27.35 -3.73
C ALA A 227 -25.24 -27.17 -4.88
N GLU A 228 -25.64 -26.54 -5.96
CA GLU A 228 -24.76 -26.22 -7.08
C GLU A 228 -23.65 -25.24 -6.69
N VAL A 229 -23.96 -24.21 -5.87
CA VAL A 229 -22.95 -23.28 -5.33
C VAL A 229 -21.95 -24.01 -4.44
N ARG A 230 -22.43 -24.95 -3.59
CA ARG A 230 -21.52 -25.80 -2.78
C ARG A 230 -20.63 -26.67 -3.66
N ALA A 231 -21.17 -27.27 -4.71
CA ALA A 231 -20.39 -28.06 -5.66
C ALA A 231 -19.32 -27.22 -6.35
N ALA A 232 -19.66 -26.02 -6.83
CA ALA A 232 -18.72 -25.09 -7.45
C ALA A 232 -17.60 -24.62 -6.51
N ASN A 233 -17.87 -24.54 -5.21
CA ASN A 233 -16.87 -24.17 -4.20
C ASN A 233 -16.08 -25.36 -3.65
N SER A 234 -16.49 -26.61 -3.92
CA SER A 234 -15.79 -27.80 -3.43
C SER A 234 -14.40 -27.91 -4.07
N GLY A 235 -13.37 -28.05 -3.26
CA GLY A 235 -11.97 -28.14 -3.71
C GLY A 235 -11.24 -26.80 -3.94
N GLY A 236 -11.89 -25.66 -3.71
CA GLY A 236 -11.24 -24.36 -3.77
C GLY A 236 -10.26 -24.12 -2.61
N ALA A 237 -9.29 -23.21 -2.83
CA ALA A 237 -8.24 -22.90 -1.87
C ALA A 237 -8.74 -22.51 -0.46
N TYR A 238 -9.96 -21.96 -0.37
CA TYR A 238 -10.59 -21.54 0.89
C TYR A 238 -11.64 -22.50 1.43
N THR A 239 -11.99 -23.58 0.73
CA THR A 239 -12.96 -24.53 1.22
C THR A 239 -12.34 -25.48 2.23
N GLN A 240 -12.79 -25.37 3.48
CA GLN A 240 -12.48 -26.37 4.49
C GLN A 240 -13.11 -27.71 4.05
N LYS A 241 -12.28 -28.73 3.81
CA LYS A 241 -12.81 -30.09 3.84
C LYS A 241 -13.36 -30.29 5.25
N LYS A 242 -14.66 -30.57 5.38
CA LYS A 242 -15.16 -31.11 6.65
C LYS A 242 -14.34 -32.37 6.95
N ALA A 243 -13.71 -32.36 8.13
CA ALA A 243 -13.09 -33.54 8.68
C ALA A 243 -14.15 -34.61 8.95
#